data_f09ec9aa6d5b3425b66966ea56080908
#
_entry.id   f09ec9aa6d5b3425b66966ea56080908
#
_cell.length_a   1.000
_cell.length_b   1.000
_cell.length_c   1.000
_cell.angle_alpha   90.00
_cell.angle_beta   90.00
_cell.angle_gamma   90.00
#
_symmetry.space_group_name_H-M   'P 1'
#
loop_
_entity.id
_entity.type
_entity.pdbx_description
1 polymer ?
#
loop_
_entity_poly.entity_id
_entity_poly.type
_entity_poly.pdbx_seq_one_letter_code
_entity_poly.pdbx_strand_id
1 'polypeptide(L)'
;MNSVLPILFLACVATFFLCRSRSLNLRAQGHIMGASSTHWGWYGVMQVSIPIVLFSSLIWGLELYFFNSAIKALGADLFETAADLHLLRESIRASLKAGLPGLAPQGFMGLLMAVISYWSGGFETVIPRIGEAPDVVHLELVLHALRLKMQFSTLLLIGTSLIALVFGYRAWDKVSIEFNARDRVEFGIISVLAASSVVAVLTTVGIVVSLLSETLHFAQMHPISDFLFGTVWSPQFHSGEVEGYGSELGVLPLLWGTLYISFVALAFSVPIGLFAAIYLSEYATQRFRDITKPLLELLAGIPTIVYGLFALLTVGPMLRDSFTQPLGLGSNSDSVLAAGLVMGIMLIPFVSSLSDDIINAVPQSLRDGSYGLGATRSETVKKVIIPAALPGIIGAVLLASSRAIGETMIVVLGAGAAAKLSLNPLEGMATITAKIVNQLTGDTEFESPETLVAFALGLSLFVITLCLNVLALYIVRKYREEYE
;
A
#
# COMPACT_ATOMS: atom_id res chain seq x y z
N MET A 1 7.77 -1.59 -20.15
CA MET A 1 6.38 -2.04 -19.97
C MET A 1 5.37 -1.27 -20.80
N ASN A 2 5.46 0.05 -20.93
CA ASN A 2 4.47 0.84 -21.69
C ASN A 2 4.32 0.45 -23.18
N SER A 3 5.32 -0.19 -23.78
CA SER A 3 5.32 -0.65 -25.19
C SER A 3 4.59 -1.98 -25.42
N VAL A 4 4.49 -2.81 -24.40
CA VAL A 4 3.83 -4.13 -24.49
C VAL A 4 2.31 -4.00 -24.34
N LEU A 5 1.83 -3.01 -23.55
CA LEU A 5 0.42 -2.81 -23.27
C LEU A 5 -0.46 -2.64 -24.53
N PRO A 6 -0.06 -1.84 -25.56
CA PRO A 6 -0.86 -1.74 -26.78
C PRO A 6 -0.95 -3.05 -27.57
N ILE A 7 0.16 -3.80 -27.66
CA ILE A 7 0.17 -5.12 -28.33
C ILE A 7 -0.72 -6.10 -27.58
N LEU A 8 -0.57 -6.17 -26.26
CA LEU A 8 -1.40 -7.01 -25.41
C LEU A 8 -2.87 -6.69 -25.57
N PHE A 9 -3.23 -5.40 -25.49
CA PHE A 9 -4.63 -4.95 -25.65
C PHE A 9 -5.20 -5.33 -27.01
N LEU A 10 -4.50 -4.99 -28.10
CA LEU A 10 -4.94 -5.31 -29.45
C LEU A 10 -5.06 -6.82 -29.69
N ALA A 11 -4.10 -7.59 -29.21
CA ALA A 11 -4.13 -9.04 -29.32
C ALA A 11 -5.28 -9.67 -28.53
N CYS A 12 -5.53 -9.19 -27.29
CA CYS A 12 -6.65 -9.64 -26.49
C CYS A 12 -8.01 -9.31 -27.14
N VAL A 13 -8.18 -8.10 -27.65
CA VAL A 13 -9.40 -7.68 -28.33
C VAL A 13 -9.62 -8.49 -29.60
N ALA A 14 -8.57 -8.62 -30.44
CA ALA A 14 -8.67 -9.40 -31.69
C ALA A 14 -9.02 -10.87 -31.42
N THR A 15 -8.33 -11.53 -30.48
CA THR A 15 -8.60 -12.95 -30.18
C THR A 15 -9.95 -13.16 -29.51
N PHE A 16 -10.40 -12.21 -28.67
CA PHE A 16 -11.75 -12.27 -28.11
C PHE A 16 -12.81 -12.31 -29.19
N PHE A 17 -12.75 -11.38 -30.14
CA PHE A 17 -13.74 -11.32 -31.23
C PHE A 17 -13.60 -12.48 -32.21
N LEU A 18 -12.40 -12.91 -32.56
CA LEU A 18 -12.17 -14.05 -33.45
C LEU A 18 -12.71 -15.37 -32.89
N CYS A 19 -12.40 -15.69 -31.64
CA CYS A 19 -12.91 -16.90 -30.98
C CYS A 19 -14.42 -16.84 -30.77
N ARG A 20 -14.96 -15.68 -30.40
CA ARG A 20 -16.41 -15.47 -30.24
C ARG A 20 -17.15 -15.62 -31.58
N SER A 21 -16.67 -15.01 -32.66
CA SER A 21 -17.32 -15.08 -33.97
C SER A 21 -17.31 -16.51 -34.53
N ARG A 22 -16.20 -17.24 -34.39
CA ARG A 22 -16.13 -18.65 -34.79
C ARG A 22 -17.13 -19.52 -34.02
N SER A 23 -17.25 -19.29 -32.70
CA SER A 23 -18.22 -20.01 -31.87
C SER A 23 -19.68 -19.69 -32.25
N LEU A 24 -19.97 -18.45 -32.62
CA LEU A 24 -21.28 -18.03 -33.13
C LEU A 24 -21.60 -18.69 -34.48
N ASN A 25 -20.63 -18.74 -35.39
CA ASN A 25 -20.79 -19.40 -36.71
C ASN A 25 -21.07 -20.91 -36.57
N LEU A 26 -20.36 -21.62 -35.68
CA LEU A 26 -20.61 -23.04 -35.41
C LEU A 26 -22.02 -23.26 -34.84
N ARG A 27 -22.51 -22.39 -33.97
CA ARG A 27 -23.90 -22.42 -33.46
C ARG A 27 -24.92 -22.15 -34.55
N ALA A 28 -24.66 -21.22 -35.46
CA ALA A 28 -25.53 -20.91 -36.59
C ALA A 28 -25.65 -22.11 -37.56
N GLN A 29 -24.62 -23.00 -37.59
CA GLN A 29 -24.63 -24.25 -38.32
C GLN A 29 -25.41 -25.38 -37.62
N GLY A 30 -26.03 -25.09 -36.45
CA GLY A 30 -26.83 -26.07 -35.70
C GLY A 30 -26.06 -26.90 -34.69
N HIS A 31 -24.76 -26.64 -34.44
CA HIS A 31 -23.97 -27.39 -33.47
C HIS A 31 -24.23 -26.91 -32.03
N ILE A 32 -24.45 -27.85 -31.11
CA ILE A 32 -24.59 -27.58 -29.67
C ILE A 32 -23.19 -27.45 -29.07
N MET A 33 -22.84 -26.28 -28.57
CA MET A 33 -21.55 -26.01 -27.91
C MET A 33 -21.69 -26.03 -26.40
N GLY A 34 -20.79 -26.68 -25.69
CA GLY A 34 -20.79 -26.84 -24.22
C GLY A 34 -20.54 -25.55 -23.43
N ALA A 35 -20.10 -24.46 -24.09
CA ALA A 35 -19.82 -23.17 -23.42
C ALA A 35 -20.45 -21.99 -24.19
N SER A 36 -20.76 -20.90 -23.50
CA SER A 36 -21.31 -19.68 -24.15
C SER A 36 -20.27 -19.04 -25.08
N SER A 37 -20.74 -18.26 -26.06
CA SER A 37 -19.85 -17.54 -27.00
C SER A 37 -18.91 -16.55 -26.31
N THR A 38 -19.32 -16.01 -25.16
CA THR A 38 -18.49 -15.14 -24.33
C THR A 38 -17.36 -15.90 -23.64
N HIS A 39 -17.58 -17.14 -23.17
CA HIS A 39 -16.50 -17.95 -22.60
C HIS A 39 -15.42 -18.28 -23.65
N TRP A 40 -15.79 -18.49 -24.90
CA TRP A 40 -14.83 -18.67 -25.99
C TRP A 40 -13.98 -17.42 -26.24
N GLY A 41 -14.61 -16.23 -26.17
CA GLY A 41 -13.86 -14.97 -26.22
C GLY A 41 -12.85 -14.84 -25.09
N TRP A 42 -13.25 -15.08 -23.85
CA TRP A 42 -12.36 -15.04 -22.68
C TRP A 42 -11.26 -16.11 -22.72
N TYR A 43 -11.57 -17.31 -23.23
CA TYR A 43 -10.54 -18.33 -23.47
C TYR A 43 -9.45 -17.81 -24.42
N GLY A 44 -9.82 -17.15 -25.52
CA GLY A 44 -8.86 -16.53 -26.45
C GLY A 44 -8.00 -15.47 -25.74
N VAL A 45 -8.60 -14.60 -24.94
CA VAL A 45 -7.86 -13.59 -24.15
C VAL A 45 -6.85 -14.24 -23.22
N MET A 46 -7.25 -15.25 -22.48
CA MET A 46 -6.35 -15.92 -21.52
C MET A 46 -5.19 -16.65 -22.19
N GLN A 47 -5.46 -17.33 -23.31
CA GLN A 47 -4.42 -18.01 -24.07
C GLN A 47 -3.34 -17.08 -24.61
N VAL A 48 -3.66 -15.82 -24.85
CA VAL A 48 -2.72 -14.82 -25.35
C VAL A 48 -2.11 -13.99 -24.22
N SER A 49 -2.91 -13.56 -23.25
CA SER A 49 -2.45 -12.66 -22.18
C SER A 49 -1.44 -13.32 -21.25
N ILE A 50 -1.67 -14.56 -20.82
CA ILE A 50 -0.79 -15.25 -19.86
C ILE A 50 0.63 -15.43 -20.42
N PRO A 51 0.84 -16.00 -21.62
CA PRO A 51 2.19 -16.13 -22.18
C PRO A 51 2.88 -14.78 -22.44
N ILE A 52 2.14 -13.75 -22.87
CA ILE A 52 2.70 -12.40 -23.09
C ILE A 52 3.17 -11.81 -21.76
N VAL A 53 2.37 -11.88 -20.70
CA VAL A 53 2.74 -11.35 -19.38
C VAL A 53 3.96 -12.09 -18.82
N LEU A 54 3.98 -13.44 -18.88
CA LEU A 54 5.12 -14.22 -18.40
C LEU A 54 6.39 -13.91 -19.19
N PHE A 55 6.31 -13.85 -20.52
CA PHE A 55 7.44 -13.52 -21.36
C PHE A 55 7.96 -12.09 -21.08
N SER A 56 7.05 -11.13 -20.98
CA SER A 56 7.42 -9.73 -20.70
C SER A 56 8.07 -9.57 -19.32
N SER A 57 7.58 -10.29 -18.31
CA SER A 57 8.16 -10.28 -16.97
C SER A 57 9.55 -10.92 -16.94
N LEU A 58 9.74 -12.03 -17.69
CA LEU A 58 11.04 -12.68 -17.82
C LEU A 58 12.05 -11.76 -18.50
N ILE A 59 11.69 -11.16 -19.64
CA ILE A 59 12.57 -10.25 -20.37
C ILE A 59 12.92 -9.00 -19.55
N TRP A 60 11.95 -8.46 -18.80
CA TRP A 60 12.21 -7.34 -17.89
C TRP A 60 13.17 -7.72 -16.76
N GLY A 61 13.04 -8.91 -16.18
CA GLY A 61 13.97 -9.42 -15.18
C GLY A 61 15.39 -9.62 -15.73
N LEU A 62 15.50 -10.15 -16.96
CA LEU A 62 16.78 -10.29 -17.66
C LEU A 62 17.40 -8.92 -18.00
N GLU A 63 16.61 -7.97 -18.49
CA GLU A 63 17.06 -6.60 -18.75
C GLU A 63 17.66 -5.98 -17.48
N LEU A 64 16.97 -6.12 -16.33
CA LEU A 64 17.43 -5.61 -15.05
C LEU A 64 18.73 -6.29 -14.59
N TYR A 65 18.82 -7.61 -14.74
CA TYR A 65 19.99 -8.38 -14.37
C TYR A 65 21.22 -7.98 -15.23
N PHE A 66 21.08 -7.96 -16.56
CA PHE A 66 22.18 -7.60 -17.46
C PHE A 66 22.59 -6.14 -17.31
N PHE A 67 21.63 -5.22 -17.10
CA PHE A 67 21.93 -3.82 -16.82
C PHE A 67 22.74 -3.67 -15.52
N ASN A 68 22.35 -4.34 -14.44
CA ASN A 68 23.07 -4.30 -13.18
C ASN A 68 24.46 -4.97 -13.28
N SER A 69 24.56 -6.07 -14.00
CA SER A 69 25.82 -6.78 -14.24
C SER A 69 26.81 -5.94 -15.07
N ALA A 70 26.31 -5.27 -16.10
CA ALA A 70 27.13 -4.40 -16.95
C ALA A 70 27.67 -3.19 -16.17
N ILE A 71 26.85 -2.56 -15.33
CA ILE A 71 27.30 -1.44 -14.48
C ILE A 71 28.35 -1.92 -13.47
N LYS A 72 28.17 -3.09 -12.86
CA LYS A 72 29.17 -3.65 -11.93
C LYS A 72 30.48 -3.97 -12.64
N ALA A 73 30.43 -4.56 -13.82
CA ALA A 73 31.64 -4.96 -14.57
C ALA A 73 32.44 -3.75 -15.06
N LEU A 74 31.77 -2.69 -15.52
CA LEU A 74 32.42 -1.48 -16.05
C LEU A 74 32.74 -0.46 -14.95
N GLY A 75 32.06 -0.52 -13.80
CA GLY A 75 32.24 0.41 -12.68
C GLY A 75 33.22 -0.11 -11.59
N ALA A 76 33.58 -1.41 -11.61
CA ALA A 76 34.44 -2.01 -10.58
C ALA A 76 35.82 -1.36 -10.46
N ASP A 77 36.36 -0.82 -11.56
CA ASP A 77 37.65 -0.17 -11.57
C ASP A 77 37.61 1.33 -11.20
N LEU A 78 36.40 1.89 -10.98
CA LEU A 78 36.17 3.33 -10.85
C LEU A 78 35.61 3.75 -9.48
N PHE A 79 35.03 2.83 -8.73
CA PHE A 79 34.31 3.16 -7.51
C PHE A 79 34.58 2.16 -6.38
N GLU A 80 34.99 2.67 -5.23
CA GLU A 80 35.37 1.87 -4.06
C GLU A 80 34.17 1.52 -3.16
N THR A 81 33.04 2.24 -3.26
CA THR A 81 31.90 2.05 -2.36
C THR A 81 30.59 1.66 -3.07
N ALA A 82 29.70 0.95 -2.36
CA ALA A 82 28.36 0.58 -2.86
C ALA A 82 27.48 1.82 -3.10
N ALA A 83 27.67 2.89 -2.34
CA ALA A 83 26.97 4.16 -2.47
C ALA A 83 27.28 4.85 -3.81
N ASP A 84 28.56 4.88 -4.19
CA ASP A 84 29.01 5.47 -5.47
C ASP A 84 28.43 4.73 -6.68
N LEU A 85 28.33 3.40 -6.56
CA LEU A 85 27.71 2.56 -7.60
C LEU A 85 26.19 2.80 -7.71
N HIS A 86 25.53 3.11 -6.62
CA HIS A 86 24.11 3.49 -6.62
C HIS A 86 23.89 4.86 -7.27
N LEU A 87 24.70 5.86 -6.93
CA LEU A 87 24.65 7.19 -7.53
C LEU A 87 24.95 7.15 -9.03
N LEU A 88 25.94 6.36 -9.45
CA LEU A 88 26.24 6.13 -10.86
C LEU A 88 25.04 5.52 -11.60
N ARG A 89 24.39 4.52 -11.00
CA ARG A 89 23.19 3.88 -11.56
C ARG A 89 22.04 4.85 -11.77
N GLU A 90 21.79 5.72 -10.79
CA GLU A 90 20.74 6.74 -10.89
C GLU A 90 21.11 7.84 -11.88
N SER A 91 22.37 8.26 -11.97
CA SER A 91 22.84 9.23 -12.97
C SER A 91 22.73 8.69 -14.40
N ILE A 92 23.06 7.41 -14.62
CA ILE A 92 22.87 6.75 -15.92
C ILE A 92 21.37 6.66 -16.27
N ARG A 93 20.53 6.32 -15.31
CA ARG A 93 19.07 6.30 -15.51
C ARG A 93 18.50 7.68 -15.81
N ALA A 94 18.98 8.72 -15.12
CA ALA A 94 18.61 10.10 -15.37
C ALA A 94 19.05 10.56 -16.77
N SER A 95 20.28 10.24 -17.16
CA SER A 95 20.83 10.53 -18.49
C SER A 95 20.07 9.80 -19.60
N LEU A 96 19.68 8.53 -19.36
CA LEU A 96 18.82 7.76 -20.27
C LEU A 96 17.42 8.38 -20.41
N LYS A 97 16.91 9.05 -19.38
CA LYS A 97 15.63 9.79 -19.45
C LYS A 97 15.78 11.16 -20.09
N ALA A 98 16.85 11.89 -19.78
CA ALA A 98 17.09 13.25 -20.24
C ALA A 98 17.70 13.32 -21.65
N GLY A 99 18.59 12.38 -22.00
CA GLY A 99 19.30 12.34 -23.29
C GLY A 99 18.46 11.84 -24.47
N LEU A 100 17.19 11.63 -24.29
CA LEU A 100 16.25 11.16 -25.31
C LEU A 100 15.08 12.15 -25.61
N PRO A 101 15.24 13.47 -25.63
CA PRO A 101 14.15 14.38 -26.03
C PRO A 101 13.95 14.35 -27.55
N GLY A 102 13.51 13.25 -28.07
CA GLY A 102 13.28 12.96 -29.49
C GLY A 102 13.37 11.47 -29.79
N LEU A 103 13.97 10.71 -28.90
CA LEU A 103 14.05 9.24 -28.91
C LEU A 103 13.45 8.59 -27.67
N ALA A 104 13.06 9.38 -26.65
CA ALA A 104 12.20 8.85 -25.62
C ALA A 104 10.86 8.49 -26.27
N PRO A 105 10.54 7.21 -26.45
CA PRO A 105 9.36 6.80 -27.17
C PRO A 105 8.15 7.23 -26.36
N GLN A 106 7.57 8.36 -26.72
CA GLN A 106 6.26 8.74 -26.19
C GLN A 106 5.24 7.83 -26.88
N GLY A 107 4.93 6.71 -26.22
CA GLY A 107 3.99 5.72 -26.73
C GLY A 107 4.59 4.65 -27.64
N PHE A 108 3.73 3.72 -28.07
CA PHE A 108 4.07 2.56 -28.90
C PHE A 108 4.72 2.94 -30.24
N MET A 109 4.19 3.98 -30.91
CA MET A 109 4.70 4.42 -32.22
C MET A 109 6.10 5.03 -32.11
N GLY A 110 6.37 5.77 -31.04
CA GLY A 110 7.70 6.31 -30.77
C GLY A 110 8.76 5.22 -30.54
N LEU A 111 8.39 4.16 -29.81
CA LEU A 111 9.28 3.02 -29.58
C LEU A 111 9.55 2.25 -30.88
N LEU A 112 8.53 2.03 -31.71
CA LEU A 112 8.66 1.37 -33.00
C LEU A 112 9.62 2.13 -33.90
N MET A 113 9.48 3.45 -33.97
CA MET A 113 10.38 4.32 -34.74
C MET A 113 11.82 4.30 -34.18
N ALA A 114 11.99 4.32 -32.87
CA ALA A 114 13.30 4.22 -32.24
C ALA A 114 13.99 2.88 -32.52
N VAL A 115 13.26 1.77 -32.50
CA VAL A 115 13.76 0.43 -32.86
C VAL A 115 14.16 0.38 -34.35
N ILE A 116 13.33 0.90 -35.24
CA ILE A 116 13.64 0.95 -36.68
C ILE A 116 14.90 1.81 -36.93
N SER A 117 14.99 2.97 -36.27
CA SER A 117 16.16 3.86 -36.37
C SER A 117 17.46 3.20 -35.86
N TYR A 118 17.36 2.45 -34.75
CA TYR A 118 18.49 1.68 -34.21
C TYR A 118 19.04 0.68 -35.21
N TRP A 119 18.18 -0.12 -35.85
CA TRP A 119 18.59 -1.15 -36.82
C TRP A 119 18.97 -0.58 -38.21
N SER A 120 18.53 0.64 -38.56
CA SER A 120 18.87 1.32 -39.79
C SER A 120 20.21 2.09 -39.72
N GLY A 121 20.96 2.00 -38.61
CA GLY A 121 22.27 2.67 -38.47
C GLY A 121 22.17 4.16 -38.12
N GLY A 122 20.96 4.72 -37.92
CA GLY A 122 20.75 6.12 -37.58
C GLY A 122 21.11 6.48 -36.13
N PHE A 123 21.55 5.51 -35.33
CA PHE A 123 21.80 5.70 -33.90
C PHE A 123 23.08 6.49 -33.58
N GLU A 124 24.10 6.42 -34.47
CA GLU A 124 25.36 7.18 -34.31
C GLU A 124 25.18 8.70 -34.47
N THR A 125 24.11 9.14 -35.13
CA THR A 125 23.83 10.57 -35.32
C THR A 125 23.16 11.22 -34.11
N VAL A 126 22.76 10.46 -33.08
CA VAL A 126 22.09 10.93 -31.88
C VAL A 126 23.07 11.26 -30.75
N ILE A 127 24.29 10.73 -30.83
CA ILE A 127 25.36 10.90 -29.82
C ILE A 127 25.71 12.39 -29.57
N PRO A 128 25.76 13.28 -30.56
CA PRO A 128 26.11 14.70 -30.32
C PRO A 128 25.09 15.53 -29.58
N ARG A 129 23.88 14.99 -29.32
CA ARG A 129 22.79 15.71 -28.63
C ARG A 129 22.71 15.41 -27.12
N ILE A 130 23.51 14.50 -26.61
CA ILE A 130 23.71 14.30 -25.17
C ILE A 130 24.65 15.40 -24.74
N GLY A 131 24.11 16.46 -24.13
CA GLY A 131 24.83 17.68 -23.78
C GLY A 131 26.18 17.44 -23.07
N GLU A 132 27.00 18.46 -22.89
CA GLU A 132 28.36 18.42 -22.36
C GLU A 132 28.55 17.33 -21.30
N ALA A 133 29.06 16.16 -21.75
CA ALA A 133 29.24 15.00 -20.88
C ALA A 133 30.51 15.24 -20.05
N PRO A 134 30.46 15.15 -18.73
CA PRO A 134 31.61 15.46 -17.88
C PRO A 134 32.78 14.47 -18.05
N ASP A 135 32.50 13.20 -18.42
CA ASP A 135 33.55 12.16 -18.55
C ASP A 135 33.28 11.16 -19.68
N VAL A 136 34.36 10.79 -20.42
CA VAL A 136 34.32 9.80 -21.51
C VAL A 136 33.77 8.45 -21.03
N VAL A 137 34.11 8.05 -19.83
CA VAL A 137 33.68 6.78 -19.22
C VAL A 137 32.16 6.76 -18.94
N HIS A 138 31.62 7.87 -18.45
CA HIS A 138 30.17 8.01 -18.24
C HIS A 138 29.41 7.91 -19.56
N LEU A 139 29.93 8.47 -20.62
CA LEU A 139 29.36 8.39 -21.97
C LEU A 139 29.34 6.95 -22.51
N GLU A 140 30.42 6.19 -22.34
CA GLU A 140 30.50 4.78 -22.78
C GLU A 140 29.50 3.92 -22.02
N LEU A 141 29.33 4.12 -20.69
CA LEU A 141 28.36 3.43 -19.87
C LEU A 141 26.92 3.72 -20.31
N VAL A 142 26.60 4.99 -20.58
CA VAL A 142 25.28 5.39 -21.09
C VAL A 142 24.99 4.77 -22.45
N LEU A 143 25.98 4.75 -23.37
CA LEU A 143 25.82 4.13 -24.68
C LEU A 143 25.64 2.62 -24.60
N HIS A 144 26.37 1.93 -23.71
CA HIS A 144 26.20 0.51 -23.50
C HIS A 144 24.82 0.18 -22.92
N ALA A 145 24.38 0.96 -21.93
CA ALA A 145 23.04 0.84 -21.34
C ALA A 145 21.92 1.09 -22.37
N LEU A 146 22.10 2.05 -23.27
CA LEU A 146 21.19 2.32 -24.39
C LEU A 146 21.11 1.15 -25.36
N ARG A 147 22.25 0.58 -25.76
CA ARG A 147 22.30 -0.60 -26.65
C ARG A 147 21.53 -1.78 -26.02
N LEU A 148 21.82 -2.11 -24.76
CA LEU A 148 21.10 -3.16 -24.04
C LEU A 148 19.60 -2.88 -24.02
N LYS A 149 19.19 -1.69 -23.65
CA LYS A 149 17.77 -1.32 -23.60
C LYS A 149 17.07 -1.46 -24.95
N MET A 150 17.73 -1.07 -26.04
CA MET A 150 17.18 -1.21 -27.40
C MET A 150 17.08 -2.68 -27.82
N GLN A 151 18.09 -3.51 -27.51
CA GLN A 151 18.05 -4.96 -27.78
C GLN A 151 16.91 -5.66 -27.03
N PHE A 152 16.75 -5.39 -25.73
CA PHE A 152 15.64 -5.95 -24.95
C PHE A 152 14.28 -5.42 -25.40
N SER A 153 14.18 -4.14 -25.80
CA SER A 153 12.94 -3.58 -26.36
C SER A 153 12.55 -4.22 -27.71
N THR A 154 13.51 -4.49 -28.59
CA THR A 154 13.27 -5.24 -29.83
C THR A 154 12.83 -6.67 -29.58
N LEU A 155 13.50 -7.35 -28.65
CA LEU A 155 13.15 -8.71 -28.26
C LEU A 155 11.72 -8.77 -27.68
N LEU A 156 11.34 -7.78 -26.84
CA LEU A 156 9.99 -7.64 -26.31
C LEU A 156 8.94 -7.44 -27.41
N LEU A 157 9.20 -6.51 -28.36
CA LEU A 157 8.25 -6.23 -29.45
C LEU A 157 8.04 -7.44 -30.36
N ILE A 158 9.14 -8.05 -30.83
CA ILE A 158 9.07 -9.21 -31.72
C ILE A 158 8.50 -10.41 -30.99
N GLY A 159 8.99 -10.69 -29.79
CA GLY A 159 8.56 -11.85 -29.00
C GLY A 159 7.09 -11.78 -28.60
N THR A 160 6.61 -10.62 -28.10
CA THR A 160 5.20 -10.45 -27.74
C THR A 160 4.29 -10.53 -28.97
N SER A 161 4.71 -9.98 -30.13
CA SER A 161 3.95 -10.07 -31.37
C SER A 161 3.86 -11.52 -31.89
N LEU A 162 4.97 -12.26 -31.85
CA LEU A 162 5.01 -13.66 -32.23
C LEU A 162 4.15 -14.54 -31.30
N ILE A 163 4.27 -14.34 -29.99
CA ILE A 163 3.43 -15.04 -28.99
C ILE A 163 1.96 -14.73 -29.25
N ALA A 164 1.59 -13.47 -29.48
CA ALA A 164 0.21 -13.08 -29.78
C ALA A 164 -0.34 -13.81 -31.00
N LEU A 165 0.44 -13.90 -32.08
CA LEU A 165 0.04 -14.61 -33.30
C LEU A 165 -0.09 -16.13 -33.08
N VAL A 166 0.93 -16.76 -32.49
CA VAL A 166 0.94 -18.23 -32.30
C VAL A 166 -0.17 -18.67 -31.33
N PHE A 167 -0.28 -18.02 -30.18
CA PHE A 167 -1.28 -18.38 -29.19
C PHE A 167 -2.69 -17.93 -29.57
N GLY A 168 -2.82 -16.81 -30.28
CA GLY A 168 -4.09 -16.37 -30.87
C GLY A 168 -4.60 -17.35 -31.92
N TYR A 169 -3.74 -17.81 -32.83
CA TYR A 169 -4.09 -18.83 -33.81
C TYR A 169 -4.48 -20.17 -33.14
N ARG A 170 -3.67 -20.63 -32.15
CA ARG A 170 -4.00 -21.84 -31.38
C ARG A 170 -5.33 -21.73 -30.63
N ALA A 171 -5.63 -20.58 -30.05
CA ALA A 171 -6.90 -20.36 -29.38
C ALA A 171 -8.07 -20.42 -30.37
N TRP A 172 -7.92 -19.78 -31.53
CA TRP A 172 -8.91 -19.80 -32.59
C TRP A 172 -9.14 -21.23 -33.16
N ASP A 173 -8.06 -21.99 -33.37
CA ASP A 173 -8.14 -23.38 -33.89
C ASP A 173 -8.85 -24.33 -32.93
N LYS A 174 -8.62 -24.19 -31.62
CA LYS A 174 -9.26 -25.00 -30.58
C LYS A 174 -10.75 -24.71 -30.36
N VAL A 175 -11.36 -23.73 -31.03
CA VAL A 175 -12.81 -23.52 -31.00
C VAL A 175 -13.48 -24.67 -31.74
N SER A 176 -13.92 -25.69 -31.00
CA SER A 176 -14.54 -26.93 -31.50
C SER A 176 -15.68 -27.36 -30.59
N ILE A 177 -16.49 -28.33 -31.05
CA ILE A 177 -17.68 -28.79 -30.33
C ILE A 177 -17.29 -29.58 -29.06
N GLU A 178 -16.20 -30.36 -29.12
CA GLU A 178 -15.75 -31.23 -28.04
C GLU A 178 -15.00 -30.53 -26.90
N PHE A 179 -14.49 -29.33 -27.16
CA PHE A 179 -13.64 -28.65 -26.19
C PHE A 179 -14.48 -27.80 -25.22
N ASN A 180 -14.30 -28.04 -23.91
CA ASN A 180 -14.99 -27.25 -22.86
C ASN A 180 -14.23 -26.00 -22.49
N ALA A 181 -14.56 -24.86 -23.15
CA ALA A 181 -13.93 -23.57 -22.89
C ALA A 181 -14.24 -23.02 -21.50
N ARG A 182 -15.39 -23.37 -20.90
CA ARG A 182 -15.81 -22.89 -19.59
C ARG A 182 -14.83 -23.34 -18.50
N ASP A 183 -14.54 -24.62 -18.41
CA ASP A 183 -13.68 -25.19 -17.37
C ASP A 183 -12.26 -24.62 -17.46
N ARG A 184 -11.78 -24.38 -18.69
CA ARG A 184 -10.46 -23.79 -18.90
C ARG A 184 -10.40 -22.32 -18.48
N VAL A 185 -11.46 -21.57 -18.71
CA VAL A 185 -11.56 -20.19 -18.25
C VAL A 185 -11.66 -20.14 -16.72
N GLU A 186 -12.51 -20.98 -16.12
CA GLU A 186 -12.62 -21.07 -14.66
C GLU A 186 -11.28 -21.45 -14.01
N PHE A 187 -10.62 -22.50 -14.52
CA PHE A 187 -9.29 -22.88 -14.03
C PHE A 187 -8.26 -21.76 -14.15
N GLY A 188 -8.27 -21.04 -15.27
CA GLY A 188 -7.36 -19.92 -15.47
C GLY A 188 -7.64 -18.75 -14.51
N ILE A 189 -8.91 -18.40 -14.28
CA ILE A 189 -9.29 -17.37 -13.30
C ILE A 189 -8.84 -17.79 -11.90
N ILE A 190 -9.13 -19.02 -11.48
CA ILE A 190 -8.70 -19.54 -10.17
C ILE A 190 -7.16 -19.53 -10.05
N SER A 191 -6.45 -19.90 -11.12
CA SER A 191 -4.97 -19.87 -11.12
C SER A 191 -4.41 -18.46 -10.96
N VAL A 192 -5.00 -17.45 -11.63
CA VAL A 192 -4.60 -16.05 -11.49
C VAL A 192 -4.90 -15.53 -10.08
N LEU A 193 -6.07 -15.86 -9.53
CA LEU A 193 -6.43 -15.47 -8.16
C LEU A 193 -5.49 -16.13 -7.14
N ALA A 194 -5.19 -17.43 -7.31
CA ALA A 194 -4.25 -18.13 -6.45
C ALA A 194 -2.83 -17.55 -6.54
N ALA A 195 -2.34 -17.28 -7.75
CA ALA A 195 -1.04 -16.64 -7.96
C ALA A 195 -0.98 -15.24 -7.31
N SER A 196 -2.04 -14.44 -7.47
CA SER A 196 -2.13 -13.11 -6.83
C SER A 196 -2.10 -13.23 -5.29
N SER A 197 -2.79 -14.22 -4.73
CA SER A 197 -2.77 -14.48 -3.29
C SER A 197 -1.37 -14.89 -2.81
N VAL A 198 -0.68 -15.76 -3.56
CA VAL A 198 0.71 -16.16 -3.25
C VAL A 198 1.65 -14.95 -3.29
N VAL A 199 1.54 -14.09 -4.32
CA VAL A 199 2.34 -12.86 -4.40
C VAL A 199 2.09 -11.94 -3.20
N ALA A 200 0.83 -11.75 -2.80
CA ALA A 200 0.50 -10.93 -1.62
C ALA A 200 1.14 -11.51 -0.34
N VAL A 201 1.05 -12.82 -0.13
CA VAL A 201 1.68 -13.48 1.03
C VAL A 201 3.21 -13.34 0.99
N LEU A 202 3.84 -13.60 -0.16
CA LEU A 202 5.29 -13.48 -0.32
C LEU A 202 5.77 -12.04 -0.09
N THR A 203 5.01 -11.05 -0.56
CA THR A 203 5.32 -9.62 -0.30
C THR A 203 5.27 -9.33 1.20
N THR A 204 4.24 -9.80 1.89
CA THR A 204 4.12 -9.60 3.34
C THR A 204 5.28 -10.26 4.09
N VAL A 205 5.61 -11.50 3.73
CA VAL A 205 6.78 -12.20 4.32
C VAL A 205 8.07 -11.44 4.02
N GLY A 206 8.25 -10.96 2.78
CA GLY A 206 9.41 -10.17 2.37
C GLY A 206 9.58 -8.88 3.19
N ILE A 207 8.48 -8.16 3.45
CA ILE A 207 8.50 -6.96 4.31
C ILE A 207 8.94 -7.33 5.73
N VAL A 208 8.37 -8.39 6.32
CA VAL A 208 8.73 -8.82 7.69
C VAL A 208 10.18 -9.26 7.77
N VAL A 209 10.67 -10.01 6.79
CA VAL A 209 12.07 -10.44 6.72
C VAL A 209 13.01 -9.24 6.58
N SER A 210 12.68 -8.27 5.76
CA SER A 210 13.45 -7.03 5.58
C SER A 210 13.50 -6.23 6.88
N LEU A 211 12.35 -6.01 7.54
CA LEU A 211 12.31 -5.32 8.85
C LEU A 211 13.15 -6.04 9.89
N LEU A 212 13.10 -7.37 9.91
CA LEU A 212 13.87 -8.16 10.87
C LEU A 212 15.36 -8.09 10.58
N SER A 213 15.81 -8.19 9.31
CA SER A 213 17.23 -8.14 8.94
C SER A 213 17.86 -6.78 9.30
N GLU A 214 17.17 -5.66 8.97
CA GLU A 214 17.65 -4.33 9.29
C GLU A 214 17.63 -4.05 10.82
N THR A 215 16.62 -4.57 11.52
CA THR A 215 16.59 -4.48 12.99
C THR A 215 17.71 -5.28 13.64
N LEU A 216 18.06 -6.44 13.09
CA LEU A 216 19.21 -7.21 13.59
C LEU A 216 20.54 -6.50 13.30
N HIS A 217 20.65 -5.81 12.18
CA HIS A 217 21.80 -4.96 11.88
C HIS A 217 21.92 -3.79 12.89
N PHE A 218 20.80 -3.08 13.15
CA PHE A 218 20.73 -2.07 14.20
C PHE A 218 21.14 -2.62 15.57
N ALA A 219 20.73 -3.83 15.93
CA ALA A 219 21.03 -4.48 17.19
C ALA A 219 22.52 -4.81 17.39
N GLN A 220 23.31 -4.88 16.31
CA GLN A 220 24.76 -5.05 16.38
C GLN A 220 25.47 -3.74 16.71
N MET A 221 24.86 -2.60 16.40
CA MET A 221 25.41 -1.27 16.61
C MET A 221 24.92 -0.62 17.92
N HIS A 222 23.68 -0.93 18.33
CA HIS A 222 23.03 -0.34 19.51
C HIS A 222 22.40 -1.43 20.38
N PRO A 223 22.60 -1.43 21.72
CA PRO A 223 22.01 -2.43 22.60
C PRO A 223 20.50 -2.43 22.56
N ILE A 224 19.89 -3.57 22.28
CA ILE A 224 18.41 -3.72 22.22
C ILE A 224 17.75 -3.38 23.55
N SER A 225 18.41 -3.64 24.68
CA SER A 225 17.93 -3.28 26.02
C SER A 225 17.68 -1.77 26.15
N ASP A 226 18.64 -0.98 25.67
CA ASP A 226 18.60 0.48 25.77
C ASP A 226 17.57 1.06 24.81
N PHE A 227 17.38 0.42 23.64
CA PHE A 227 16.31 0.74 22.74
C PHE A 227 14.92 0.44 23.35
N LEU A 228 14.69 -0.76 23.90
CA LEU A 228 13.38 -1.17 24.40
C LEU A 228 12.97 -0.49 25.70
N PHE A 229 13.92 -0.22 26.61
CA PHE A 229 13.66 0.31 27.96
C PHE A 229 14.16 1.75 28.15
N GLY A 230 14.82 2.32 27.15
CA GLY A 230 15.28 3.70 27.19
C GLY A 230 14.12 4.70 27.28
N THR A 231 14.27 5.68 28.15
CA THR A 231 13.28 6.73 28.43
C THR A 231 13.61 8.05 27.74
N VAL A 232 14.72 8.12 27.02
CA VAL A 232 15.16 9.30 26.29
C VAL A 232 15.28 8.97 24.80
N TRP A 233 14.85 9.90 23.97
CA TRP A 233 14.98 9.84 22.53
C TRP A 233 15.73 11.10 22.06
N SER A 234 17.00 10.93 21.74
CA SER A 234 17.88 12.02 21.28
C SER A 234 18.85 11.49 20.22
N PRO A 235 18.39 11.32 18.95
CA PRO A 235 19.28 10.93 17.86
C PRO A 235 20.26 12.06 17.56
N GLN A 236 21.56 11.75 17.51
CA GLN A 236 22.62 12.70 17.19
C GLN A 236 23.25 12.31 15.86
N PHE A 237 22.88 13.03 14.80
CA PHE A 237 23.48 12.87 13.48
C PHE A 237 24.83 13.59 13.44
N HIS A 238 25.92 12.89 13.68
CA HIS A 238 27.27 13.43 13.59
C HIS A 238 27.99 12.90 12.36
N SER A 239 28.32 13.79 11.45
CA SER A 239 29.32 13.55 10.41
C SER A 239 30.73 13.85 10.96
N GLY A 240 31.27 12.99 11.84
CA GLY A 240 32.62 13.15 12.35
C GLY A 240 32.81 12.49 13.72
N GLU A 241 33.92 11.74 13.86
CA GLU A 241 34.37 11.08 15.08
C GLU A 241 34.51 12.06 16.24
N VAL A 242 33.45 12.22 17.04
CA VAL A 242 33.56 12.79 18.39
C VAL A 242 33.26 11.65 19.38
N GLU A 243 34.30 11.00 19.86
CA GLU A 243 34.20 10.03 20.95
C GLU A 243 33.50 10.69 22.14
N GLY A 244 32.34 10.17 22.57
CA GLY A 244 31.80 10.44 23.89
C GLY A 244 30.32 10.77 24.01
N TYR A 245 29.57 11.00 22.94
CA TYR A 245 28.11 11.22 23.00
C TYR A 245 27.38 10.26 22.03
N GLY A 246 27.01 9.08 22.55
CA GLY A 246 26.20 8.13 21.82
C GLY A 246 24.73 8.61 21.67
N SER A 247 24.10 8.31 20.55
CA SER A 247 22.65 8.53 20.36
C SER A 247 21.85 7.75 21.40
N GLU A 248 20.97 8.43 22.14
CA GLU A 248 20.00 7.78 23.01
C GLU A 248 18.72 7.52 22.21
N LEU A 249 18.44 6.25 21.91
CA LEU A 249 17.37 5.81 20.99
C LEU A 249 16.30 4.98 21.72
N GLY A 250 15.83 5.47 22.89
CA GLY A 250 14.82 4.78 23.68
C GLY A 250 13.40 4.88 23.06
N VAL A 251 12.73 3.74 22.91
CA VAL A 251 11.39 3.69 22.26
C VAL A 251 10.24 4.07 23.21
N LEU A 252 10.40 4.01 24.53
CA LEU A 252 9.32 4.20 25.51
C LEU A 252 8.57 5.54 25.37
N PRO A 253 9.24 6.70 25.17
CA PRO A 253 8.53 7.97 25.00
C PRO A 253 7.67 7.99 23.74
N LEU A 254 8.13 7.37 22.64
CA LEU A 254 7.43 7.31 21.37
C LEU A 254 6.23 6.35 21.44
N LEU A 255 6.43 5.22 22.12
CA LEU A 255 5.34 4.27 22.38
C LEU A 255 4.25 4.91 23.23
N TRP A 256 4.64 5.62 24.29
CA TRP A 256 3.70 6.37 25.13
C TRP A 256 2.90 7.38 24.32
N GLY A 257 3.55 8.23 23.53
CA GLY A 257 2.89 9.21 22.66
C GLY A 257 1.91 8.54 21.69
N THR A 258 2.33 7.42 21.07
CA THR A 258 1.47 6.65 20.14
C THR A 258 0.22 6.11 20.82
N LEU A 259 0.38 5.45 21.96
CA LEU A 259 -0.74 4.88 22.72
C LEU A 259 -1.67 5.95 23.29
N TYR A 260 -1.10 7.04 23.78
CA TYR A 260 -1.87 8.12 24.40
C TYR A 260 -2.72 8.88 23.38
N ILE A 261 -2.16 9.25 22.23
CA ILE A 261 -2.94 9.87 21.14
C ILE A 261 -4.03 8.93 20.62
N SER A 262 -3.70 7.64 20.44
CA SER A 262 -4.66 6.62 20.02
C SER A 262 -5.79 6.46 21.04
N PHE A 263 -5.46 6.47 22.32
CA PHE A 263 -6.47 6.41 23.39
C PHE A 263 -7.42 7.62 23.35
N VAL A 264 -6.92 8.83 23.21
CA VAL A 264 -7.74 10.04 23.08
C VAL A 264 -8.65 9.97 21.86
N ALA A 265 -8.12 9.52 20.72
CA ALA A 265 -8.91 9.35 19.50
C ALA A 265 -10.03 8.33 19.66
N LEU A 266 -9.76 7.20 20.30
CA LEU A 266 -10.75 6.14 20.55
C LEU A 266 -11.77 6.56 21.62
N ALA A 267 -11.35 7.24 22.67
CA ALA A 267 -12.25 7.75 23.70
C ALA A 267 -13.30 8.72 23.12
N PHE A 268 -12.97 9.40 22.02
CA PHE A 268 -13.88 10.27 21.28
C PHE A 268 -14.67 9.51 20.22
N SER A 269 -14.01 8.71 19.38
CA SER A 269 -14.63 8.09 18.21
C SER A 269 -15.52 6.91 18.53
N VAL A 270 -15.19 6.09 19.56
CA VAL A 270 -15.95 4.87 19.87
C VAL A 270 -17.36 5.20 20.38
N PRO A 271 -17.56 6.09 21.38
CA PRO A 271 -18.91 6.42 21.82
C PRO A 271 -19.76 7.04 20.69
N ILE A 272 -19.20 8.00 19.96
CA ILE A 272 -19.93 8.70 18.90
C ILE A 272 -20.25 7.75 17.74
N GLY A 273 -19.28 6.95 17.29
CA GLY A 273 -19.44 5.99 16.19
C GLY A 273 -20.45 4.88 16.55
N LEU A 274 -20.38 4.37 17.79
CA LEU A 274 -21.32 3.33 18.25
C LEU A 274 -22.75 3.88 18.39
N PHE A 275 -22.94 5.06 18.96
CA PHE A 275 -24.26 5.68 19.04
C PHE A 275 -24.82 6.01 17.66
N ALA A 276 -23.99 6.48 16.73
CA ALA A 276 -24.39 6.68 15.34
C ALA A 276 -24.84 5.35 14.69
N ALA A 277 -24.08 4.27 14.88
CA ALA A 277 -24.43 2.95 14.37
C ALA A 277 -25.77 2.44 14.92
N ILE A 278 -25.97 2.51 16.24
CA ILE A 278 -27.22 2.10 16.89
C ILE A 278 -28.40 2.94 16.38
N TYR A 279 -28.22 4.25 16.26
CA TYR A 279 -29.27 5.12 15.74
C TYR A 279 -29.64 4.81 14.29
N LEU A 280 -28.64 4.67 13.42
CA LEU A 280 -28.85 4.39 12.00
C LEU A 280 -29.43 3.00 11.75
N SER A 281 -29.01 2.00 12.54
CA SER A 281 -29.49 0.62 12.42
C SER A 281 -30.91 0.45 12.95
N GLU A 282 -31.19 1.00 14.15
CA GLU A 282 -32.40 0.64 14.91
C GLU A 282 -33.48 1.73 14.92
N TYR A 283 -33.12 3.02 14.78
CA TYR A 283 -34.08 4.11 15.00
C TYR A 283 -34.35 4.95 13.75
N ALA A 284 -33.37 5.09 12.88
CA ALA A 284 -33.44 5.95 11.69
C ALA A 284 -34.48 5.42 10.68
N THR A 285 -35.13 6.35 9.97
CA THR A 285 -35.91 6.00 8.79
C THR A 285 -34.98 5.60 7.65
N GLN A 286 -35.46 4.73 6.75
CA GLN A 286 -34.68 4.27 5.60
C GLN A 286 -34.09 5.43 4.76
N ARG A 287 -34.89 6.46 4.51
CA ARG A 287 -34.43 7.65 3.75
C ARG A 287 -33.30 8.40 4.44
N PHE A 288 -33.37 8.52 5.75
CA PHE A 288 -32.33 9.20 6.53
C PHE A 288 -31.03 8.36 6.52
N ARG A 289 -31.15 7.05 6.70
CA ARG A 289 -30.03 6.10 6.65
C ARG A 289 -29.33 6.14 5.28
N ASP A 290 -30.11 6.10 4.17
CA ASP A 290 -29.60 6.10 2.79
C ASP A 290 -28.81 7.37 2.44
N ILE A 291 -29.06 8.48 3.12
CA ILE A 291 -28.33 9.75 2.94
C ILE A 291 -27.15 9.83 3.91
N THR A 292 -27.36 9.48 5.18
CA THR A 292 -26.36 9.71 6.23
C THR A 292 -25.20 8.71 6.16
N LYS A 293 -25.46 7.43 5.81
CA LYS A 293 -24.40 6.42 5.69
C LYS A 293 -23.36 6.79 4.62
N PRO A 294 -23.74 7.15 3.38
CA PRO A 294 -22.77 7.65 2.39
C PRO A 294 -22.05 8.94 2.81
N LEU A 295 -22.72 9.86 3.51
CA LEU A 295 -22.07 11.07 4.02
C LEU A 295 -20.98 10.77 5.05
N LEU A 296 -21.21 9.80 5.95
CA LEU A 296 -20.17 9.32 6.85
C LEU A 296 -19.03 8.64 6.10
N GLU A 297 -19.33 7.85 5.07
CA GLU A 297 -18.31 7.19 4.25
C GLU A 297 -17.44 8.19 3.47
N LEU A 298 -17.99 9.33 3.06
CA LEU A 298 -17.23 10.42 2.42
C LEU A 298 -16.15 10.99 3.36
N LEU A 299 -16.41 11.09 4.67
CA LEU A 299 -15.40 11.51 5.64
C LEU A 299 -14.21 10.55 5.68
N ALA A 300 -14.47 9.22 5.59
CA ALA A 300 -13.40 8.22 5.52
C ALA A 300 -12.56 8.31 4.23
N GLY A 301 -13.10 8.89 3.16
CA GLY A 301 -12.43 9.09 1.88
C GLY A 301 -11.48 10.30 1.83
N ILE A 302 -11.52 11.21 2.82
CA ILE A 302 -10.64 12.38 2.89
C ILE A 302 -9.19 11.91 3.16
N PRO A 303 -8.18 12.36 2.37
CA PRO A 303 -6.78 12.04 2.64
C PRO A 303 -6.34 12.45 4.04
N THR A 304 -5.61 11.57 4.75
CA THR A 304 -5.24 11.80 6.16
C THR A 304 -4.36 13.04 6.36
N ILE A 305 -3.59 13.44 5.32
CA ILE A 305 -2.82 14.68 5.35
C ILE A 305 -3.71 15.93 5.50
N VAL A 306 -4.92 15.94 4.93
CA VAL A 306 -5.87 17.05 5.06
C VAL A 306 -6.36 17.15 6.50
N TYR A 307 -6.64 16.02 7.13
CA TYR A 307 -6.95 15.99 8.57
C TYR A 307 -5.77 16.48 9.41
N GLY A 308 -4.54 16.12 9.05
CA GLY A 308 -3.33 16.62 9.72
C GLY A 308 -3.17 18.14 9.62
N LEU A 309 -3.40 18.69 8.43
CA LEU A 309 -3.42 20.15 8.23
C LEU A 309 -4.57 20.82 9.01
N PHE A 310 -5.74 20.21 9.07
CA PHE A 310 -6.86 20.70 9.87
C PHE A 310 -6.54 20.70 11.38
N ALA A 311 -5.84 19.65 11.86
CA ALA A 311 -5.36 19.60 13.23
C ALA A 311 -4.38 20.74 13.53
N LEU A 312 -3.41 20.97 12.65
CA LEU A 312 -2.36 21.98 12.82
C LEU A 312 -2.87 23.41 12.69
N LEU A 313 -3.68 23.69 11.66
CA LEU A 313 -4.06 25.07 11.29
C LEU A 313 -5.37 25.54 11.93
N THR A 314 -6.24 24.63 12.36
CA THR A 314 -7.57 24.99 12.87
C THR A 314 -7.76 24.53 14.31
N VAL A 315 -7.70 23.23 14.57
CA VAL A 315 -8.04 22.66 15.88
C VAL A 315 -7.00 23.01 16.95
N GLY A 316 -5.72 22.92 16.60
CA GLY A 316 -4.62 23.27 17.49
C GLY A 316 -4.67 24.73 17.96
N PRO A 317 -4.71 25.73 17.04
CA PRO A 317 -4.88 27.13 17.41
C PRO A 317 -6.19 27.41 18.20
N MET A 318 -7.30 26.77 17.79
CA MET A 318 -8.57 26.92 18.51
C MET A 318 -8.48 26.43 19.97
N LEU A 319 -7.86 25.27 20.19
CA LEU A 319 -7.63 24.75 21.56
C LEU A 319 -6.65 25.62 22.34
N ARG A 320 -5.59 26.10 21.70
CA ARG A 320 -4.63 27.02 22.32
C ARG A 320 -5.32 28.27 22.79
N ASP A 321 -6.04 28.95 21.92
CA ASP A 321 -6.60 30.28 22.17
C ASP A 321 -7.82 30.23 23.13
N SER A 322 -8.62 29.14 23.06
CA SER A 322 -9.84 29.00 23.87
C SER A 322 -9.63 28.32 25.22
N PHE A 323 -8.60 27.45 25.36
CA PHE A 323 -8.39 26.66 26.57
C PHE A 323 -6.99 26.78 27.16
N THR A 324 -5.93 26.55 26.36
CA THR A 324 -4.58 26.43 26.90
C THR A 324 -4.03 27.77 27.39
N GLN A 325 -4.18 28.80 26.59
CA GLN A 325 -3.63 30.13 26.87
C GLN A 325 -4.41 30.87 27.98
N PRO A 326 -5.76 30.85 28.02
CA PRO A 326 -6.52 31.46 29.11
C PRO A 326 -6.32 30.78 30.46
N LEU A 327 -6.02 29.48 30.47
CA LEU A 327 -5.78 28.69 31.67
C LEU A 327 -4.30 28.69 32.12
N GLY A 328 -3.41 29.31 31.36
CA GLY A 328 -1.96 29.32 31.67
C GLY A 328 -1.27 27.97 31.51
N LEU A 329 -1.87 27.06 30.71
CA LEU A 329 -1.41 25.68 30.57
C LEU A 329 -0.40 25.47 29.40
N GLY A 330 -0.05 26.53 28.67
CA GLY A 330 0.92 26.50 27.58
C GLY A 330 0.51 27.38 26.38
N SER A 331 1.42 27.53 25.42
CA SER A 331 1.23 28.36 24.22
C SER A 331 1.36 27.59 22.90
N ASN A 332 1.59 26.28 22.96
CA ASN A 332 1.80 25.46 21.76
C ASN A 332 0.47 25.10 21.10
N SER A 333 0.46 25.07 19.78
CA SER A 333 -0.72 24.64 18.98
C SER A 333 -0.75 23.12 18.82
N ASP A 334 0.41 22.49 18.78
CA ASP A 334 0.54 21.02 18.66
C ASP A 334 0.28 20.37 20.03
N SER A 335 -0.65 19.44 20.05
CA SER A 335 -1.01 18.73 21.29
C SER A 335 -1.57 17.36 21.01
N VAL A 336 -1.42 16.47 21.98
CA VAL A 336 -2.06 15.14 21.97
C VAL A 336 -3.57 15.26 21.79
N LEU A 337 -4.19 16.24 22.43
CA LEU A 337 -5.63 16.45 22.35
C LEU A 337 -6.07 16.89 20.96
N ALA A 338 -5.36 17.85 20.31
CA ALA A 338 -5.69 18.30 18.97
C ALA A 338 -5.58 17.17 17.95
N ALA A 339 -4.45 16.47 17.94
CA ALA A 339 -4.23 15.33 17.06
C ALA A 339 -5.22 14.19 17.33
N GLY A 340 -5.44 13.86 18.61
CA GLY A 340 -6.36 12.79 19.02
C GLY A 340 -7.81 13.09 18.66
N LEU A 341 -8.31 14.31 18.84
CA LEU A 341 -9.66 14.70 18.44
C LEU A 341 -9.87 14.60 16.93
N VAL A 342 -8.94 15.13 16.14
CA VAL A 342 -9.04 15.09 14.68
C VAL A 342 -8.93 13.65 14.16
N MET A 343 -8.02 12.86 14.72
CA MET A 343 -7.93 11.42 14.42
C MET A 343 -9.22 10.69 14.84
N GLY A 344 -9.82 11.08 15.96
CA GLY A 344 -11.12 10.58 16.40
C GLY A 344 -12.24 10.87 15.41
N ILE A 345 -12.31 12.09 14.86
CA ILE A 345 -13.28 12.44 13.81
C ILE A 345 -13.11 11.53 12.58
N MET A 346 -11.86 11.27 12.14
CA MET A 346 -11.56 10.36 11.03
C MET A 346 -11.99 8.90 11.33
N LEU A 347 -11.92 8.46 12.59
CA LEU A 347 -12.27 7.11 12.99
C LEU A 347 -13.79 6.90 13.19
N ILE A 348 -14.60 7.94 13.41
CA ILE A 348 -16.06 7.83 13.61
C ILE A 348 -16.72 7.03 12.48
N PRO A 349 -16.51 7.32 11.18
CA PRO A 349 -17.14 6.55 10.11
C PRO A 349 -16.77 5.07 10.14
N PHE A 350 -15.50 4.78 10.45
CA PHE A 350 -14.99 3.42 10.50
C PHE A 350 -15.64 2.61 11.64
N VAL A 351 -15.70 3.17 12.85
CA VAL A 351 -16.37 2.54 13.99
C VAL A 351 -17.88 2.40 13.74
N SER A 352 -18.50 3.45 13.18
CA SER A 352 -19.94 3.45 12.91
C SER A 352 -20.32 2.41 11.85
N SER A 353 -19.58 2.34 10.73
CA SER A 353 -19.90 1.39 9.64
C SER A 353 -19.73 -0.06 10.09
N LEU A 354 -18.60 -0.39 10.74
CA LEU A 354 -18.38 -1.75 11.23
C LEU A 354 -19.41 -2.15 12.30
N SER A 355 -19.73 -1.24 13.22
CA SER A 355 -20.73 -1.52 14.25
C SER A 355 -22.14 -1.66 13.67
N ASP A 356 -22.53 -0.85 12.67
CA ASP A 356 -23.80 -0.96 11.95
C ASP A 356 -23.93 -2.32 11.27
N ASP A 357 -22.88 -2.78 10.58
CA ASP A 357 -22.87 -4.09 9.91
C ASP A 357 -23.04 -5.25 10.90
N ILE A 358 -22.37 -5.18 12.05
CA ILE A 358 -22.48 -6.18 13.12
C ILE A 358 -23.88 -6.17 13.78
N ILE A 359 -24.42 -5.00 14.06
CA ILE A 359 -25.78 -4.86 14.64
C ILE A 359 -26.82 -5.42 13.66
N ASN A 360 -26.69 -5.15 12.37
CA ASN A 360 -27.60 -5.69 11.35
C ASN A 360 -27.44 -7.21 11.13
N ALA A 361 -26.29 -7.78 11.44
CA ALA A 361 -26.07 -9.24 11.37
C ALA A 361 -26.78 -10.03 12.48
N VAL A 362 -27.26 -9.38 13.54
CA VAL A 362 -28.04 -10.03 14.59
C VAL A 362 -29.37 -10.57 14.01
N PRO A 363 -29.70 -11.87 14.19
CA PRO A 363 -30.89 -12.49 13.61
C PRO A 363 -32.18 -11.76 13.93
N GLN A 364 -33.06 -11.61 12.93
CA GLN A 364 -34.35 -10.95 13.11
C GLN A 364 -35.26 -11.70 14.12
N SER A 365 -35.12 -13.02 14.19
CA SER A 365 -35.88 -13.85 15.15
C SER A 365 -35.66 -13.46 16.63
N LEU A 366 -34.45 -12.98 16.98
CA LEU A 366 -34.20 -12.49 18.36
C LEU A 366 -34.93 -11.18 18.63
N ARG A 367 -35.05 -10.32 17.62
CA ARG A 367 -35.81 -9.06 17.72
C ARG A 367 -37.31 -9.34 17.86
N ASP A 368 -37.84 -10.18 16.99
CA ASP A 368 -39.25 -10.56 16.96
C ASP A 368 -39.63 -11.29 18.24
N GLY A 369 -38.79 -12.17 18.75
CA GLY A 369 -39.00 -12.83 20.04
C GLY A 369 -39.07 -11.85 21.21
N SER A 370 -38.18 -10.85 21.26
CA SER A 370 -38.20 -9.80 22.26
C SER A 370 -39.48 -8.95 22.21
N TYR A 371 -39.90 -8.55 21.00
CA TYR A 371 -41.15 -7.81 20.80
C TYR A 371 -42.36 -8.66 21.15
N GLY A 372 -42.33 -9.97 20.82
CA GLY A 372 -43.40 -10.92 21.19
C GLY A 372 -43.59 -11.08 22.71
N LEU A 373 -42.53 -10.87 23.49
CA LEU A 373 -42.57 -10.81 24.96
C LEU A 373 -42.98 -9.44 25.52
N GLY A 374 -43.32 -8.48 24.67
CA GLY A 374 -43.79 -7.14 25.06
C GLY A 374 -42.67 -6.13 25.38
N ALA A 375 -41.40 -6.43 25.01
CA ALA A 375 -40.30 -5.49 25.21
C ALA A 375 -40.45 -4.27 24.30
N THR A 376 -40.07 -3.12 24.82
CA THR A 376 -39.97 -1.88 24.03
C THR A 376 -38.72 -1.91 23.10
N ARG A 377 -38.70 -1.07 22.08
CA ARG A 377 -37.55 -0.96 21.17
C ARG A 377 -36.24 -0.71 21.91
N SER A 378 -36.25 0.20 22.89
CA SER A 378 -35.06 0.50 23.69
C SER A 378 -34.60 -0.68 24.55
N GLU A 379 -35.55 -1.46 25.11
CA GLU A 379 -35.22 -2.66 25.89
C GLU A 379 -34.65 -3.76 25.00
N THR A 380 -35.21 -3.98 23.79
CA THR A 380 -34.69 -4.92 22.80
C THR A 380 -33.27 -4.56 22.39
N VAL A 381 -33.01 -3.28 22.12
CA VAL A 381 -31.65 -2.82 21.78
C VAL A 381 -30.67 -3.09 22.93
N LYS A 382 -31.01 -2.70 24.15
CA LYS A 382 -30.09 -2.78 25.29
C LYS A 382 -29.89 -4.21 25.79
N LYS A 383 -30.95 -5.04 25.80
CA LYS A 383 -30.94 -6.36 26.47
C LYS A 383 -30.74 -7.53 25.51
N VAL A 384 -30.97 -7.32 24.21
CA VAL A 384 -30.88 -8.38 23.19
C VAL A 384 -29.85 -8.05 22.15
N ILE A 385 -30.00 -6.92 21.43
CA ILE A 385 -29.20 -6.63 20.26
C ILE A 385 -27.74 -6.27 20.63
N ILE A 386 -27.54 -5.33 21.56
CA ILE A 386 -26.19 -4.92 21.97
C ILE A 386 -25.42 -6.09 22.60
N PRO A 387 -25.96 -6.88 23.54
CA PRO A 387 -25.24 -8.03 24.08
C PRO A 387 -24.89 -9.08 23.00
N ALA A 388 -25.79 -9.36 22.07
CA ALA A 388 -25.53 -10.30 20.98
C ALA A 388 -24.47 -9.76 19.98
N ALA A 389 -24.47 -8.45 19.71
CA ALA A 389 -23.50 -7.77 18.84
C ALA A 389 -22.16 -7.46 19.53
N LEU A 390 -22.09 -7.51 20.85
CA LEU A 390 -20.94 -7.03 21.64
C LEU A 390 -19.59 -7.64 21.22
N PRO A 391 -19.47 -8.95 20.99
CA PRO A 391 -18.19 -9.52 20.55
C PRO A 391 -17.69 -8.89 19.23
N GLY A 392 -18.58 -8.70 18.28
CA GLY A 392 -18.27 -8.06 17.02
C GLY A 392 -17.92 -6.58 17.18
N ILE A 393 -18.66 -5.83 18.01
CA ILE A 393 -18.38 -4.42 18.30
C ILE A 393 -17.00 -4.26 18.94
N ILE A 394 -16.63 -5.13 19.89
CA ILE A 394 -15.27 -5.14 20.47
C ILE A 394 -14.24 -5.38 19.36
N GLY A 395 -14.49 -6.32 18.44
CA GLY A 395 -13.64 -6.55 17.28
C GLY A 395 -13.48 -5.30 16.40
N ALA A 396 -14.56 -4.58 16.13
CA ALA A 396 -14.53 -3.32 15.37
C ALA A 396 -13.71 -2.23 16.09
N VAL A 397 -13.83 -2.11 17.40
CA VAL A 397 -13.05 -1.16 18.22
C VAL A 397 -11.55 -1.52 18.19
N LEU A 398 -11.21 -2.79 18.29
CA LEU A 398 -9.81 -3.23 18.24
C LEU A 398 -9.19 -3.02 16.85
N LEU A 399 -9.96 -3.21 15.77
CA LEU A 399 -9.51 -2.85 14.42
C LEU A 399 -9.32 -1.34 14.27
N ALA A 400 -10.22 -0.53 14.82
CA ALA A 400 -10.07 0.92 14.87
C ALA A 400 -8.83 1.34 15.68
N SER A 401 -8.52 0.64 16.78
CA SER A 401 -7.32 0.85 17.60
C SER A 401 -6.05 0.56 16.83
N SER A 402 -6.00 -0.55 16.11
CA SER A 402 -4.85 -0.91 15.26
C SER A 402 -4.62 0.16 14.17
N ARG A 403 -5.69 0.69 13.57
CA ARG A 403 -5.62 1.78 12.60
C ARG A 403 -5.11 3.07 13.24
N ALA A 404 -5.60 3.43 14.43
CA ALA A 404 -5.17 4.62 15.17
C ALA A 404 -3.68 4.60 15.50
N ILE A 405 -3.16 3.45 15.96
CA ILE A 405 -1.74 3.26 16.31
C ILE A 405 -0.84 3.41 15.09
N GLY A 406 -1.31 3.00 13.91
CA GLY A 406 -0.56 3.12 12.64
C GLY A 406 -0.71 4.46 11.92
N GLU A 407 -1.51 5.40 12.45
CA GLU A 407 -1.73 6.69 11.79
C GLU A 407 -0.44 7.54 11.77
N THR A 408 -0.15 8.11 10.60
CA THR A 408 1.13 8.80 10.38
C THR A 408 0.94 10.28 10.13
N MET A 409 0.11 10.66 9.16
CA MET A 409 0.07 12.04 8.68
C MET A 409 -0.58 13.01 9.67
N ILE A 410 -1.62 12.58 10.38
CA ILE A 410 -2.29 13.42 11.39
C ILE A 410 -1.34 13.69 12.55
N VAL A 411 -0.59 12.69 12.98
CA VAL A 411 0.33 12.82 14.13
C VAL A 411 1.61 13.57 13.78
N VAL A 412 2.14 13.39 12.56
CA VAL A 412 3.32 14.13 12.08
C VAL A 412 3.05 15.65 12.08
N LEU A 413 1.86 16.06 11.66
CA LEU A 413 1.51 17.48 11.54
C LEU A 413 0.90 18.08 12.80
N GLY A 414 0.09 17.31 13.55
CA GLY A 414 -0.73 17.85 14.63
C GLY A 414 -0.31 17.49 16.05
N ALA A 415 0.55 16.46 16.23
CA ALA A 415 0.86 15.94 17.56
C ALA A 415 2.15 16.54 18.18
N GLY A 416 3.00 17.14 17.36
CA GLY A 416 4.30 17.66 17.80
C GLY A 416 5.46 16.67 17.68
N ALA A 417 6.68 17.14 17.82
CA ALA A 417 7.91 16.40 17.57
C ALA A 417 8.68 15.96 18.85
N ALA A 418 8.24 16.37 20.04
CA ALA A 418 8.94 16.13 21.28
C ALA A 418 8.70 14.70 21.82
N ALA A 419 9.76 13.92 21.96
CA ALA A 419 9.69 12.60 22.58
C ALA A 419 9.78 12.74 24.10
N LYS A 420 8.65 12.72 24.79
CA LYS A 420 8.59 12.87 26.25
C LYS A 420 7.47 12.04 26.87
N LEU A 421 7.65 11.68 28.13
CA LEU A 421 6.68 10.98 28.95
C LEU A 421 5.89 12.00 29.77
N SER A 422 4.73 12.44 29.29
CA SER A 422 3.81 13.34 29.98
C SER A 422 2.39 12.79 29.96
N LEU A 423 1.61 13.14 30.98
CA LEU A 423 0.16 12.84 31.05
C LEU A 423 -0.67 14.05 30.63
N ASN A 424 -0.04 15.20 30.35
CA ASN A 424 -0.76 16.41 29.95
C ASN A 424 -1.21 16.30 28.48
N PRO A 425 -2.53 16.22 28.18
CA PRO A 425 -3.01 16.10 26.82
C PRO A 425 -2.85 17.38 25.98
N LEU A 426 -2.54 18.51 26.62
CA LEU A 426 -2.32 19.80 25.98
C LEU A 426 -0.88 20.01 25.50
N GLU A 427 0.00 19.07 25.79
CA GLU A 427 1.37 19.06 25.28
C GLU A 427 1.48 18.25 24.00
N GLY A 428 2.44 18.64 23.15
CA GLY A 428 2.80 17.87 21.97
C GLY A 428 3.68 16.67 22.32
N MET A 429 3.40 15.50 21.70
CA MET A 429 4.17 14.28 21.88
C MET A 429 4.43 13.60 20.53
N ALA A 430 5.68 13.17 20.35
CA ALA A 430 6.05 12.40 19.16
C ALA A 430 5.51 10.97 19.22
N THR A 431 5.15 10.42 18.05
CA THR A 431 4.74 9.02 17.87
C THR A 431 5.84 8.22 17.17
N ILE A 432 5.75 6.89 17.26
CA ILE A 432 6.63 5.97 16.54
C ILE A 432 6.57 6.27 15.04
N THR A 433 5.37 6.37 14.46
CA THR A 433 5.16 6.62 13.01
C THR A 433 5.74 7.95 12.56
N ALA A 434 5.60 9.01 13.36
CA ALA A 434 6.19 10.32 13.05
C ALA A 434 7.73 10.26 13.06
N LYS A 435 8.32 9.53 13.99
CA LYS A 435 9.79 9.37 14.04
C LYS A 435 10.33 8.51 12.92
N ILE A 436 9.63 7.44 12.51
CA ILE A 436 10.01 6.65 11.33
C ILE A 436 10.13 7.56 10.09
N VAL A 437 9.12 8.42 9.86
CA VAL A 437 9.16 9.35 8.72
C VAL A 437 10.34 10.30 8.83
N ASN A 438 10.56 10.90 10.00
CA ASN A 438 11.63 11.87 10.21
C ASN A 438 13.02 11.24 10.01
N GLN A 439 13.24 10.00 10.50
CA GLN A 439 14.52 9.31 10.35
C GLN A 439 14.79 8.92 8.88
N LEU A 440 13.79 8.48 8.14
CA LEU A 440 13.94 8.10 6.73
C LEU A 440 14.02 9.29 5.77
N THR A 441 13.58 10.48 6.18
CA THR A 441 13.62 11.70 5.33
C THR A 441 14.73 12.67 5.72
N GLY A 442 15.34 12.51 6.89
CA GLY A 442 16.32 13.44 7.46
C GLY A 442 17.78 13.13 7.14
N ASP A 443 18.12 11.88 6.83
CA ASP A 443 19.47 11.44 6.59
C ASP A 443 19.63 10.76 5.24
N THR A 444 20.80 10.95 4.61
CA THR A 444 21.20 10.28 3.37
C THR A 444 22.04 9.03 3.59
N GLU A 445 22.53 8.81 4.81
CA GLU A 445 23.30 7.63 5.17
C GLU A 445 22.40 6.49 5.65
N PHE A 446 22.10 5.55 4.77
CA PHE A 446 21.18 4.44 5.05
C PHE A 446 21.76 3.37 6.02
N GLU A 447 23.06 3.41 6.31
CA GLU A 447 23.75 2.45 7.19
C GLU A 447 24.02 3.01 8.60
N SER A 448 23.57 4.24 8.90
CA SER A 448 23.72 4.83 10.25
C SER A 448 22.73 4.22 11.26
N PRO A 449 23.10 4.11 12.56
CA PRO A 449 22.19 3.65 13.61
C PRO A 449 20.89 4.48 13.66
N GLU A 450 21.01 5.78 13.38
CA GLU A 450 19.92 6.75 13.37
C GLU A 450 18.90 6.48 12.25
N THR A 451 19.33 5.93 11.12
CA THR A 451 18.44 5.50 10.03
C THR A 451 17.93 4.09 10.25
N LEU A 452 18.80 3.18 10.68
CA LEU A 452 18.45 1.78 10.95
C LEU A 452 17.45 1.65 12.10
N VAL A 453 17.44 2.56 13.08
CA VAL A 453 16.43 2.58 14.15
C VAL A 453 15.00 2.72 13.63
N ALA A 454 14.78 3.33 12.44
CA ALA A 454 13.45 3.40 11.83
C ALA A 454 12.87 2.00 11.55
N PHE A 455 13.72 1.04 11.15
CA PHE A 455 13.29 -0.35 10.95
C PHE A 455 12.98 -1.03 12.28
N ALA A 456 13.77 -0.79 13.33
CA ALA A 456 13.49 -1.29 14.67
C ALA A 456 12.19 -0.72 15.25
N LEU A 457 11.91 0.57 15.04
CA LEU A 457 10.64 1.20 15.37
C LEU A 457 9.48 0.58 14.57
N GLY A 458 9.68 0.35 13.29
CA GLY A 458 8.69 -0.32 12.41
C GLY A 458 8.39 -1.74 12.87
N LEU A 459 9.40 -2.53 13.22
CA LEU A 459 9.23 -3.88 13.77
C LEU A 459 8.50 -3.86 15.12
N SER A 460 8.84 -2.92 16.01
CA SER A 460 8.16 -2.75 17.30
C SER A 460 6.68 -2.43 17.12
N LEU A 461 6.34 -1.52 16.21
CA LEU A 461 4.96 -1.17 15.88
C LEU A 461 4.21 -2.35 15.27
N PHE A 462 4.86 -3.10 14.38
CA PHE A 462 4.31 -4.31 13.77
C PHE A 462 3.97 -5.36 14.84
N VAL A 463 4.87 -5.64 15.77
CA VAL A 463 4.63 -6.60 16.86
C VAL A 463 3.46 -6.16 17.74
N ILE A 464 3.37 -4.88 18.11
CA ILE A 464 2.28 -4.34 18.94
C ILE A 464 0.94 -4.48 18.21
N THR A 465 0.87 -4.06 16.95
CA THR A 465 -0.37 -4.13 16.16
C THR A 465 -0.77 -5.57 15.87
N LEU A 466 0.19 -6.47 15.63
CA LEU A 466 -0.05 -7.90 15.48
C LEU A 466 -0.65 -8.50 16.76
N CYS A 467 -0.08 -8.21 17.92
CA CYS A 467 -0.60 -8.67 19.22
C CYS A 467 -2.03 -8.18 19.45
N LEU A 468 -2.33 -6.90 19.13
CA LEU A 468 -3.68 -6.35 19.24
C LEU A 468 -4.67 -7.05 18.28
N ASN A 469 -4.26 -7.29 17.04
CA ASN A 469 -5.10 -7.97 16.05
C ASN A 469 -5.36 -9.45 16.44
N VAL A 470 -4.34 -10.16 16.95
CA VAL A 470 -4.49 -11.53 17.45
C VAL A 470 -5.43 -11.56 18.66
N LEU A 471 -5.28 -10.60 19.56
CA LEU A 471 -6.18 -10.44 20.73
C LEU A 471 -7.62 -10.18 20.27
N ALA A 472 -7.80 -9.29 19.29
CA ALA A 472 -9.10 -9.01 18.69
C ALA A 472 -9.78 -10.28 18.16
N LEU A 473 -9.04 -11.04 17.34
CA LEU A 473 -9.54 -12.30 16.77
C LEU A 473 -9.86 -13.34 17.85
N TYR A 474 -9.04 -13.43 18.88
CA TYR A 474 -9.29 -14.35 20.01
C TYR A 474 -10.58 -13.99 20.77
N ILE A 475 -10.77 -12.69 21.08
CA ILE A 475 -11.98 -12.22 21.77
C ILE A 475 -13.22 -12.48 20.91
N VAL A 476 -13.18 -12.09 19.62
CA VAL A 476 -14.32 -12.29 18.70
C VAL A 476 -14.68 -13.78 18.60
N ARG A 477 -13.70 -14.67 18.45
CA ARG A 477 -13.96 -16.12 18.37
C ARG A 477 -14.53 -16.69 19.64
N LYS A 478 -13.91 -16.38 20.78
CA LYS A 478 -14.34 -16.93 22.09
C LYS A 478 -15.78 -16.55 22.46
N TYR A 479 -16.19 -15.33 22.18
CA TYR A 479 -17.54 -14.87 22.54
C TYR A 479 -18.59 -15.09 21.46
N ARG A 480 -18.19 -15.41 20.22
CA ARG A 480 -19.11 -15.79 19.16
C ARG A 480 -19.69 -17.19 19.38
N GLU A 481 -18.90 -18.13 19.89
CA GLU A 481 -19.32 -19.52 20.15
C GLU A 481 -20.39 -19.65 21.26
N GLU A 482 -20.56 -18.62 22.11
CA GLU A 482 -21.58 -18.61 23.17
C GLU A 482 -23.00 -18.29 22.66
N TYR A 483 -23.16 -17.84 21.40
CA TYR A 483 -24.43 -17.42 20.81
C TYR A 483 -24.88 -18.25 19.59
N GLU A 484 -24.08 -19.21 19.12
CA GLU A 484 -24.47 -20.27 18.17
C GLU A 484 -24.93 -21.53 18.93
#